data_49bffe2425b78285a0b73b20972a5e5e
#
_entry.id   49bffe2425b78285a0b73b20972a5e5e
#
_cell.length_a   1.000
_cell.length_b   1.000
_cell.length_c   1.000
_cell.angle_alpha   90.00
_cell.angle_beta   90.00
_cell.angle_gamma   90.00
#
_symmetry.space_group_name_H-M   'P 1'
#
loop_
_entity.id
_entity.type
_entity.pdbx_description
1 polymer ?
#
loop_
_entity_poly.entity_id
_entity_poly.type
_entity_poly.pdbx_seq_one_letter_code
_entity_poly.pdbx_strand_id
1 'polypeptide(L)'
;MAITGQEMEVYKSTTDGVVLKEPLRYASLVASAYVMTEDGVRIDDAYSVLVARPDDLPSLDELKKGVKAFADNLIKLKNAPAITEYYAGPVLLEDGACSSVFISNFLKRGALFAYRKPDTDRAQPVKTLDARLGMKIVDNRVSIKNYSSLDKYNGVSLLGAYNIDAEGIVPAKEMTLVENGIFKSMLNGCTPTLYAPQSTGSSRFLLSSRNGMFSTAPGTIHIEVEKGTKPEKMKSALIKAAKEEGLKYAYIVRSLAGKASRIYRVDLDGKETQVRFGDVSGLTLINLKRMLNISSKENVSNYILNGQLLSSLIYPSSILVENIEINKSDVKKDKEQVLTFPLQR
;
A
#
# COMPACT_ATOMS: atom_id res chain seq x y z
N MET A 1 14.60 8.55 -15.98
CA MET A 1 15.06 7.72 -14.87
C MET A 1 15.75 8.64 -13.85
N ALA A 2 15.44 8.49 -12.58
CA ALA A 2 16.05 9.24 -11.48
C ALA A 2 16.52 8.29 -10.39
N ILE A 3 17.68 8.58 -9.81
CA ILE A 3 18.18 7.93 -8.59
C ILE A 3 18.26 9.03 -7.54
N THR A 4 17.68 8.79 -6.38
CA THR A 4 17.67 9.72 -5.26
C THR A 4 18.16 9.00 -4.03
N GLY A 5 19.09 9.59 -3.31
CA GLY A 5 19.48 9.19 -1.97
C GLY A 5 19.23 10.35 -1.00
N GLN A 6 18.69 10.05 0.15
CA GLN A 6 18.54 11.02 1.23
C GLN A 6 19.07 10.42 2.52
N GLU A 7 19.92 11.16 3.19
CA GLU A 7 20.37 10.88 4.54
C GLU A 7 20.20 12.14 5.39
N MET A 8 19.53 12.00 6.51
CA MET A 8 19.30 13.07 7.47
C MET A 8 19.53 12.52 8.87
N GLU A 9 20.29 13.25 9.68
CA GLU A 9 20.41 12.96 11.10
C GLU A 9 19.63 14.01 11.87
N VAL A 10 18.65 13.56 12.66
CA VAL A 10 17.88 14.43 13.52
C VAL A 10 18.46 14.38 14.93
N TYR A 11 18.86 15.53 15.45
CA TYR A 11 19.26 15.70 16.84
C TYR A 11 18.18 16.48 17.55
N LYS A 12 17.72 16.00 18.69
CA LYS A 12 16.74 16.71 19.52
C LYS A 12 17.17 16.65 20.98
N SER A 13 17.05 17.78 21.66
CA SER A 13 17.14 17.87 23.13
C SER A 13 15.88 18.54 23.67
N THR A 14 15.44 18.12 24.85
CA THR A 14 14.25 18.66 25.52
C THR A 14 14.63 19.19 26.91
N THR A 15 13.81 20.04 27.47
CA THR A 15 14.05 20.63 28.81
C THR A 15 13.96 19.63 29.95
N ASP A 16 13.33 18.51 29.72
CA ASP A 16 13.23 17.36 30.63
C ASP A 16 14.40 16.35 30.50
N GLY A 17 15.43 16.73 29.72
CA GLY A 17 16.70 16.03 29.66
C GLY A 17 16.79 14.93 28.61
N VAL A 18 15.80 14.77 27.73
CA VAL A 18 15.89 13.83 26.61
C VAL A 18 16.88 14.38 25.57
N VAL A 19 17.87 13.58 25.22
CA VAL A 19 18.78 13.83 24.09
C VAL A 19 18.70 12.63 23.17
N LEU A 20 18.28 12.86 21.92
CA LEU A 20 18.17 11.79 20.93
C LEU A 20 18.87 12.15 19.63
N LYS A 21 19.32 11.11 18.94
CA LYS A 21 19.81 11.13 17.57
C LYS A 21 19.09 10.03 16.79
N GLU A 22 18.39 10.41 15.74
CA GLU A 22 17.67 9.46 14.85
C GLU A 22 18.15 9.65 13.41
N PRO A 23 18.74 8.62 12.78
CA PRO A 23 19.08 8.66 11.38
C PRO A 23 17.84 8.33 10.52
N LEU A 24 17.53 9.19 9.56
CA LEU A 24 16.52 8.95 8.53
C LEU A 24 17.22 8.82 7.18
N ARG A 25 17.18 7.66 6.56
CA ARG A 25 17.86 7.43 5.29
C ARG A 25 17.06 6.49 4.39
N TYR A 26 17.15 6.76 3.12
CA TYR A 26 16.67 5.86 2.08
C TYR A 26 17.38 6.13 0.75
N ALA A 27 17.34 5.16 -0.13
CA ALA A 27 17.67 5.33 -1.53
C ALA A 27 16.53 4.84 -2.40
N SER A 28 16.29 5.52 -3.53
CA SER A 28 15.27 5.14 -4.48
C SER A 28 15.77 5.25 -5.91
N LEU A 29 15.29 4.33 -6.74
CA LEU A 29 15.42 4.40 -8.19
C LEU A 29 14.03 4.44 -8.78
N VAL A 30 13.77 5.40 -9.68
CA VAL A 30 12.49 5.54 -10.38
C VAL A 30 12.74 5.64 -11.88
N ALA A 31 12.12 4.75 -12.66
CA ALA A 31 12.09 4.83 -14.11
C ALA A 31 10.64 5.01 -14.55
N SER A 32 10.29 6.17 -15.08
CA SER A 32 8.95 6.50 -15.56
C SER A 32 8.90 6.49 -17.08
N ALA A 33 7.76 6.06 -17.63
CA ALA A 33 7.47 6.09 -19.05
C ALA A 33 5.96 6.26 -19.26
N TYR A 34 5.58 6.60 -20.49
CA TYR A 34 4.19 6.63 -20.90
C TYR A 34 4.00 6.00 -22.28
N VAL A 35 2.80 5.61 -22.57
CA VAL A 35 2.35 5.18 -23.89
C VAL A 35 1.05 5.88 -24.25
N MET A 36 0.83 6.07 -25.55
CA MET A 36 -0.45 6.53 -26.11
C MET A 36 -1.18 5.33 -26.69
N THR A 37 -2.44 5.14 -26.28
CA THR A 37 -3.32 4.14 -26.87
C THR A 37 -3.86 4.62 -28.24
N GLU A 38 -4.38 3.71 -29.06
CA GLU A 38 -4.95 4.09 -30.37
C GLU A 38 -6.17 5.02 -30.24
N ASP A 39 -6.90 4.91 -29.14
CA ASP A 39 -8.04 5.77 -28.82
C ASP A 39 -7.64 7.12 -28.18
N GLY A 40 -6.34 7.45 -28.15
CA GLY A 40 -5.81 8.75 -27.72
C GLY A 40 -5.76 8.94 -26.21
N VAL A 41 -5.66 7.87 -25.43
CA VAL A 41 -5.49 7.95 -23.98
C VAL A 41 -4.03 7.77 -23.60
N ARG A 42 -3.48 8.70 -22.83
CA ARG A 42 -2.16 8.58 -22.26
C ARG A 42 -2.19 7.73 -20.99
N ILE A 43 -1.30 6.72 -20.93
CA ILE A 43 -1.07 5.88 -19.77
C ILE A 43 0.36 6.13 -19.28
N ASP A 44 0.49 6.73 -18.11
CA ASP A 44 1.76 6.94 -17.39
C ASP A 44 1.94 5.86 -16.34
N ASP A 45 3.13 5.31 -16.22
CA ASP A 45 3.48 4.36 -15.14
C ASP A 45 4.96 4.52 -14.76
N ALA A 46 5.36 3.95 -13.64
CA ALA A 46 6.73 3.98 -13.15
C ALA A 46 7.14 2.66 -12.50
N TYR A 47 8.35 2.22 -12.81
CA TYR A 47 9.07 1.21 -12.05
C TYR A 47 9.85 1.92 -10.94
N SER A 48 9.65 1.51 -9.70
CA SER A 48 10.34 2.10 -8.56
C SER A 48 10.92 1.04 -7.63
N VAL A 49 12.10 1.32 -7.13
CA VAL A 49 12.77 0.55 -6.05
C VAL A 49 13.05 1.51 -4.91
N LEU A 50 12.70 1.12 -3.69
CA LEU A 50 12.92 1.90 -2.47
C LEU A 50 13.59 1.02 -1.43
N VAL A 51 14.76 1.43 -0.96
CA VAL A 51 15.62 0.68 -0.05
C VAL A 51 16.15 1.56 1.08
N ALA A 52 16.63 0.93 2.14
CA ALA A 52 17.16 1.65 3.31
C ALA A 52 18.54 2.29 3.03
N ARG A 53 19.35 1.70 2.18
CA ARG A 53 20.70 2.17 1.84
C ARG A 53 20.98 1.96 0.35
N PRO A 54 21.86 2.75 -0.26
CA PRO A 54 22.28 2.55 -1.66
C PRO A 54 22.81 1.13 -1.94
N ASP A 55 23.50 0.54 -0.99
CA ASP A 55 24.06 -0.82 -1.12
C ASP A 55 23.00 -1.93 -1.12
N ASP A 56 21.78 -1.62 -0.66
CA ASP A 56 20.64 -2.54 -0.70
C ASP A 56 19.90 -2.49 -2.05
N LEU A 57 20.33 -1.62 -3.00
CA LEU A 57 19.74 -1.61 -4.36
C LEU A 57 20.02 -2.94 -5.07
N PRO A 58 19.05 -3.45 -5.83
CA PRO A 58 19.26 -4.63 -6.65
C PRO A 58 20.45 -4.46 -7.61
N SER A 59 21.06 -5.57 -7.99
CA SER A 59 22.13 -5.57 -9.00
C SER A 59 21.69 -4.91 -10.30
N LEU A 60 22.64 -4.40 -11.08
CA LEU A 60 22.35 -3.76 -12.36
C LEU A 60 21.55 -4.66 -13.30
N ASP A 61 21.80 -5.98 -13.27
CA ASP A 61 21.07 -6.93 -14.12
C ASP A 61 19.64 -7.16 -13.64
N GLU A 62 19.39 -7.17 -12.34
CA GLU A 62 18.04 -7.21 -11.76
C GLU A 62 17.27 -5.93 -12.08
N LEU A 63 17.91 -4.77 -11.95
CA LEU A 63 17.32 -3.48 -12.34
C LEU A 63 16.96 -3.44 -13.82
N LYS A 64 17.86 -3.90 -14.71
CA LYS A 64 17.58 -4.01 -16.16
C LYS A 64 16.39 -4.94 -16.44
N LYS A 65 16.34 -6.11 -15.78
CA LYS A 65 15.20 -7.03 -15.88
C LYS A 65 13.91 -6.39 -15.40
N GLY A 66 13.93 -5.67 -14.27
CA GLY A 66 12.77 -4.96 -13.74
C GLY A 66 12.26 -3.87 -14.69
N VAL A 67 13.16 -3.02 -15.20
CA VAL A 67 12.80 -1.96 -16.17
C VAL A 67 12.28 -2.55 -17.49
N LYS A 68 12.89 -3.64 -17.97
CA LYS A 68 12.38 -4.33 -19.16
C LYS A 68 10.98 -4.90 -18.96
N ALA A 69 10.76 -5.61 -17.85
CA ALA A 69 9.43 -6.15 -17.51
C ALA A 69 8.37 -5.04 -17.36
N PHE A 70 8.76 -3.89 -16.80
CA PHE A 70 7.93 -2.70 -16.73
C PHE A 70 7.55 -2.17 -18.13
N ALA A 71 8.53 -1.99 -19.03
CA ALA A 71 8.29 -1.51 -20.39
C ALA A 71 7.42 -2.48 -21.19
N ASP A 72 7.69 -3.79 -21.11
CA ASP A 72 6.90 -4.83 -21.77
C ASP A 72 5.44 -4.84 -21.26
N ASN A 73 5.24 -4.62 -19.95
CA ASN A 73 3.90 -4.52 -19.38
C ASN A 73 3.15 -3.28 -19.86
N LEU A 74 3.83 -2.14 -19.98
CA LEU A 74 3.24 -0.90 -20.47
C LEU A 74 2.79 -1.02 -21.93
N ILE A 75 3.59 -1.73 -22.77
CA ILE A 75 3.23 -2.05 -24.16
C ILE A 75 2.01 -2.99 -24.22
N LYS A 76 1.99 -4.02 -23.38
CA LYS A 76 0.83 -4.93 -23.28
C LYS A 76 -0.43 -4.18 -22.86
N LEU A 77 -0.33 -3.28 -21.88
CA LEU A 77 -1.44 -2.48 -21.40
C LEU A 77 -1.98 -1.52 -22.48
N LYS A 78 -1.09 -0.90 -23.27
CA LYS A 78 -1.47 -0.10 -24.45
C LYS A 78 -2.40 -0.86 -25.39
N ASN A 79 -2.08 -2.13 -25.66
CA ASN A 79 -2.79 -2.97 -26.63
C ASN A 79 -3.93 -3.81 -25.99
N ALA A 80 -4.10 -3.75 -24.67
CA ALA A 80 -5.11 -4.52 -23.99
C ALA A 80 -6.53 -4.02 -24.32
N PRO A 81 -7.55 -4.90 -24.39
CA PRO A 81 -8.93 -4.49 -24.54
C PRO A 81 -9.39 -3.66 -23.33
N ALA A 82 -10.18 -2.63 -23.58
CA ALA A 82 -10.78 -1.84 -22.52
C ALA A 82 -11.93 -2.62 -21.84
N ILE A 83 -12.10 -2.42 -20.54
CA ILE A 83 -13.28 -2.91 -19.84
C ILE A 83 -14.51 -2.13 -20.34
N THR A 84 -15.53 -2.85 -20.75
CA THR A 84 -16.78 -2.29 -21.30
C THR A 84 -18.01 -2.65 -20.46
N GLU A 85 -17.93 -3.73 -19.69
CA GLU A 85 -19.04 -4.27 -18.91
C GLU A 85 -18.80 -4.04 -17.40
N TYR A 86 -19.91 -3.87 -16.68
CA TYR A 86 -19.92 -3.88 -15.22
C TYR A 86 -19.66 -5.29 -14.71
N TYR A 87 -18.82 -5.40 -13.69
CA TYR A 87 -18.58 -6.63 -12.98
C TYR A 87 -18.80 -6.43 -11.47
N ALA A 88 -19.49 -7.36 -10.85
CA ALA A 88 -19.56 -7.50 -9.40
C ALA A 88 -19.35 -8.97 -9.05
N GLY A 89 -18.42 -9.25 -8.14
CA GLY A 89 -18.10 -10.63 -7.77
C GLY A 89 -16.75 -10.76 -7.07
N PRO A 90 -16.21 -12.00 -6.98
CA PRO A 90 -14.95 -12.27 -6.33
C PRO A 90 -13.76 -11.75 -7.16
N VAL A 91 -12.83 -11.09 -6.48
CA VAL A 91 -11.58 -10.57 -7.08
C VAL A 91 -10.38 -11.05 -6.27
N LEU A 92 -9.38 -11.56 -6.97
CA LEU A 92 -8.08 -11.90 -6.39
C LEU A 92 -7.15 -10.69 -6.50
N LEU A 93 -6.73 -10.16 -5.36
CA LEU A 93 -5.75 -9.08 -5.28
C LEU A 93 -4.38 -9.71 -5.01
N GLU A 94 -3.42 -9.45 -5.88
CA GLU A 94 -2.05 -9.98 -5.79
C GLU A 94 -1.04 -8.83 -5.64
N ASP A 95 0.12 -9.13 -5.07
CA ASP A 95 1.30 -8.24 -5.01
C ASP A 95 0.98 -6.79 -4.58
N GLY A 96 1.27 -5.82 -5.47
CA GLY A 96 1.06 -4.40 -5.19
C GLY A 96 -0.39 -4.00 -4.96
N ALA A 97 -1.37 -4.71 -5.53
CA ALA A 97 -2.79 -4.46 -5.25
C ALA A 97 -3.13 -4.89 -3.82
N CYS A 98 -2.62 -6.03 -3.37
CA CYS A 98 -2.82 -6.52 -2.01
C CYS A 98 -2.23 -5.54 -0.98
N SER A 99 -0.97 -5.13 -1.13
CA SER A 99 -0.35 -4.14 -0.23
C SER A 99 -1.11 -2.80 -0.22
N SER A 100 -1.53 -2.32 -1.39
CA SER A 100 -2.26 -1.05 -1.53
C SER A 100 -3.57 -1.03 -0.74
N VAL A 101 -4.28 -2.16 -0.69
CA VAL A 101 -5.53 -2.27 0.08
C VAL A 101 -5.27 -2.16 1.59
N PHE A 102 -4.25 -2.83 2.11
CA PHE A 102 -3.88 -2.72 3.52
C PHE A 102 -3.37 -1.32 3.87
N ILE A 103 -2.48 -0.75 3.06
CA ILE A 103 -1.98 0.61 3.25
C ILE A 103 -3.14 1.62 3.24
N SER A 104 -4.04 1.52 2.27
CA SER A 104 -5.15 2.45 2.11
C SER A 104 -6.13 2.41 3.28
N ASN A 105 -6.50 1.21 3.73
CA ASN A 105 -7.53 1.04 4.76
C ASN A 105 -6.98 1.23 6.18
N PHE A 106 -5.78 0.78 6.47
CA PHE A 106 -5.25 0.78 7.84
C PHE A 106 -4.27 1.93 8.11
N LEU A 107 -3.53 2.40 7.11
CA LEU A 107 -2.44 3.36 7.32
C LEU A 107 -2.76 4.75 6.79
N LYS A 108 -3.12 4.90 5.52
CA LYS A 108 -3.42 6.23 4.94
C LYS A 108 -4.64 6.90 5.56
N ARG A 109 -5.67 6.12 5.90
CA ARG A 109 -6.88 6.63 6.56
C ARG A 109 -6.76 6.73 8.06
N GLY A 110 -5.57 6.44 8.61
CA GLY A 110 -5.28 6.52 10.03
C GLY A 110 -6.07 5.55 10.90
N ALA A 111 -6.54 4.44 10.36
CA ALA A 111 -7.41 3.51 11.06
C ALA A 111 -6.77 2.85 12.30
N LEU A 112 -5.43 2.70 12.28
CA LEU A 112 -4.66 2.16 13.40
C LEU A 112 -4.03 3.24 14.28
N PHE A 113 -4.34 4.52 14.05
CA PHE A 113 -3.80 5.63 14.81
C PHE A 113 -4.84 6.22 15.74
N ALA A 114 -4.40 6.59 16.95
CA ALA A 114 -5.22 7.36 17.85
C ALA A 114 -5.48 8.75 17.27
N TYR A 115 -6.71 9.19 17.34
CA TYR A 115 -7.11 10.46 16.76
C TYR A 115 -7.36 11.49 17.85
N ARG A 116 -6.70 12.64 17.73
CA ARG A 116 -6.99 13.80 18.55
C ARG A 116 -8.12 14.60 17.90
N LYS A 117 -9.24 14.76 18.59
CA LYS A 117 -10.31 15.66 18.16
C LYS A 117 -9.77 17.08 18.10
N PRO A 118 -9.87 17.80 17.00
CA PRO A 118 -9.47 19.21 16.96
C PRO A 118 -10.30 20.04 17.93
N ASP A 119 -9.67 21.02 18.58
CA ASP A 119 -10.31 21.91 19.54
C ASP A 119 -11.22 22.96 18.89
N THR A 120 -11.52 22.82 17.60
CA THR A 120 -12.36 23.78 16.86
C THR A 120 -13.68 23.14 16.44
N ASP A 121 -14.79 23.80 16.72
CA ASP A 121 -16.15 23.40 16.31
C ASP A 121 -16.33 23.30 14.78
N ARG A 122 -15.39 23.81 14.00
CA ARG A 122 -15.40 23.81 12.52
C ARG A 122 -14.70 22.60 11.90
N ALA A 123 -14.04 21.77 12.68
CA ALA A 123 -13.36 20.61 12.14
C ALA A 123 -14.36 19.54 11.72
N GLN A 124 -14.28 19.09 10.47
CA GLN A 124 -15.03 17.95 9.99
C GLN A 124 -14.70 16.72 10.86
N PRO A 125 -15.70 15.95 11.30
CA PRO A 125 -15.44 14.74 12.07
C PRO A 125 -14.67 13.75 11.19
N VAL A 126 -13.43 13.47 11.54
CA VAL A 126 -12.67 12.40 10.89
C VAL A 126 -13.30 11.08 11.33
N LYS A 127 -13.70 10.27 10.38
CA LYS A 127 -14.21 8.91 10.65
C LYS A 127 -13.02 8.04 11.07
N THR A 128 -12.75 7.99 12.36
CA THR A 128 -11.70 7.16 12.94
C THR A 128 -12.25 5.80 13.34
N LEU A 129 -11.37 4.82 13.45
CA LEU A 129 -11.73 3.51 14.01
C LEU A 129 -11.71 3.47 15.55
N ASP A 130 -11.37 4.57 16.21
CA ASP A 130 -11.22 4.65 17.66
C ASP A 130 -12.43 4.06 18.40
N ALA A 131 -13.65 4.44 17.97
CA ALA A 131 -14.88 3.90 18.53
C ALA A 131 -15.09 2.39 18.25
N ARG A 132 -14.22 1.76 17.48
CA ARG A 132 -14.27 0.32 17.18
C ARG A 132 -13.24 -0.50 17.94
N LEU A 133 -12.57 0.11 18.92
CA LEU A 133 -11.67 -0.63 19.82
C LEU A 133 -12.46 -1.78 20.47
N GLY A 134 -11.90 -2.97 20.47
CA GLY A 134 -12.58 -4.20 20.92
C GLY A 134 -13.50 -4.84 19.87
N MET A 135 -13.73 -4.21 18.72
CA MET A 135 -14.57 -4.76 17.65
C MET A 135 -13.76 -5.44 16.55
N LYS A 136 -14.41 -6.33 15.81
CA LYS A 136 -13.85 -6.93 14.59
C LYS A 136 -13.71 -5.90 13.48
N ILE A 137 -12.49 -5.69 12.94
CA ILE A 137 -12.21 -4.77 11.86
C ILE A 137 -11.63 -5.43 10.60
N VAL A 138 -11.17 -6.66 10.71
CA VAL A 138 -10.64 -7.47 9.60
C VAL A 138 -11.00 -8.94 9.81
N ASP A 139 -10.69 -9.81 8.86
CA ASP A 139 -10.93 -11.26 8.95
C ASP A 139 -10.27 -11.85 10.22
N ASN A 140 -10.92 -12.83 10.85
CA ASN A 140 -10.45 -13.43 12.09
C ASN A 140 -9.16 -14.26 11.96
N ARG A 141 -8.75 -14.58 10.72
CA ARG A 141 -7.45 -15.21 10.45
C ARG A 141 -6.30 -14.22 10.44
N VAL A 142 -6.58 -12.91 10.55
CA VAL A 142 -5.59 -11.84 10.43
C VAL A 142 -5.29 -11.23 11.79
N SER A 143 -4.01 -11.13 12.12
CA SER A 143 -3.47 -10.29 13.18
C SER A 143 -2.57 -9.22 12.60
N ILE A 144 -2.57 -8.02 13.18
CA ILE A 144 -1.74 -6.90 12.71
C ILE A 144 -0.86 -6.45 13.86
N LYS A 145 0.44 -6.49 13.64
CA LYS A 145 1.44 -6.03 14.60
C LYS A 145 2.26 -4.88 14.05
N ASN A 146 2.74 -4.03 14.93
CA ASN A 146 3.74 -3.02 14.64
C ASN A 146 5.06 -3.40 15.28
N TYR A 147 6.11 -3.46 14.49
CA TYR A 147 7.49 -3.64 14.95
C TYR A 147 8.23 -2.31 14.84
N SER A 148 8.79 -1.84 15.95
CA SER A 148 9.54 -0.58 15.95
C SER A 148 10.98 -0.76 15.46
N SER A 149 11.67 -1.80 15.93
CA SER A 149 13.11 -1.99 15.73
C SER A 149 13.47 -3.13 14.76
N LEU A 150 12.49 -3.67 14.04
CA LEU A 150 12.74 -4.70 13.04
C LEU A 150 13.36 -4.04 11.79
N ASP A 151 14.65 -4.28 11.57
CA ASP A 151 15.44 -3.67 10.49
C ASP A 151 15.58 -4.56 9.25
N LYS A 152 15.25 -5.87 9.37
CA LYS A 152 15.34 -6.82 8.26
C LYS A 152 14.30 -7.93 8.37
N TYR A 153 13.73 -8.35 7.24
CA TYR A 153 12.81 -9.47 7.15
C TYR A 153 13.00 -10.25 5.84
N ASN A 154 13.19 -11.56 5.93
CA ASN A 154 13.46 -12.44 4.78
C ASN A 154 14.52 -11.90 3.80
N GLY A 155 15.59 -11.32 4.34
CA GLY A 155 16.69 -10.76 3.55
C GLY A 155 16.47 -9.32 3.05
N VAL A 156 15.26 -8.75 3.20
CA VAL A 156 14.94 -7.38 2.80
C VAL A 156 15.17 -6.42 3.97
N SER A 157 15.96 -5.35 3.74
CA SER A 157 16.15 -4.27 4.70
C SER A 157 14.88 -3.41 4.78
N LEU A 158 14.43 -3.11 6.00
CA LEU A 158 13.18 -2.42 6.27
C LEU A 158 13.42 -0.93 6.59
N LEU A 159 12.60 -0.07 6.02
CA LEU A 159 12.64 1.38 6.24
C LEU A 159 11.93 1.82 7.53
N GLY A 160 11.09 0.96 8.08
CA GLY A 160 10.26 1.28 9.23
C GLY A 160 11.00 1.27 10.57
N ALA A 161 12.21 0.70 10.64
CA ALA A 161 12.93 0.50 11.90
C ALA A 161 13.33 1.83 12.57
N TYR A 162 13.10 1.94 13.88
CA TYR A 162 13.54 3.03 14.75
C TYR A 162 13.60 2.53 16.20
N ASN A 163 14.44 3.16 17.03
CA ASN A 163 14.65 2.75 18.42
C ASN A 163 14.06 3.74 19.43
N ILE A 164 13.89 4.97 19.05
CA ILE A 164 13.30 6.03 19.86
C ILE A 164 12.41 6.89 18.97
N ASP A 165 11.28 7.32 19.46
CA ASP A 165 10.38 8.17 18.70
C ASP A 165 10.78 9.65 18.74
N ALA A 166 10.13 10.48 17.95
CA ALA A 166 10.43 11.92 17.88
C ALA A 166 10.13 12.69 19.18
N GLU A 167 9.43 12.11 20.10
CA GLU A 167 9.12 12.70 21.43
C GLU A 167 10.02 12.15 22.53
N GLY A 168 10.96 11.23 22.21
CA GLY A 168 11.93 10.67 23.14
C GLY A 168 11.42 9.42 23.86
N ILE A 169 10.35 8.81 23.39
CA ILE A 169 9.79 7.60 23.96
C ILE A 169 10.40 6.37 23.26
N VAL A 170 10.88 5.43 24.05
CA VAL A 170 11.32 4.12 23.54
C VAL A 170 10.07 3.25 23.32
N PRO A 171 9.75 2.88 22.05
CA PRO A 171 8.59 2.07 21.76
C PRO A 171 8.80 0.61 22.19
N ALA A 172 7.70 -0.12 22.37
CA ALA A 172 7.75 -1.57 22.44
C ALA A 172 8.30 -2.13 21.12
N LYS A 173 9.19 -3.14 21.19
CA LYS A 173 9.74 -3.80 19.99
C LYS A 173 8.66 -4.39 19.10
N GLU A 174 7.64 -4.95 19.74
CA GLU A 174 6.43 -5.50 19.11
C GLU A 174 5.19 -4.95 19.83
N MET A 175 4.19 -4.54 19.07
CA MET A 175 2.90 -4.09 19.59
C MET A 175 1.78 -4.69 18.75
N THR A 176 0.88 -5.45 19.38
CA THR A 176 -0.29 -6.02 18.72
C THR A 176 -1.38 -4.94 18.58
N LEU A 177 -1.71 -4.59 17.36
CA LEU A 177 -2.77 -3.62 17.03
C LEU A 177 -4.10 -4.32 16.78
N VAL A 178 -4.06 -5.46 16.09
CA VAL A 178 -5.24 -6.30 15.82
C VAL A 178 -4.86 -7.74 16.12
N GLU A 179 -5.70 -8.44 16.88
CA GLU A 179 -5.53 -9.85 17.21
C GLU A 179 -6.75 -10.62 16.74
N ASN A 180 -6.54 -11.61 15.86
CA ASN A 180 -7.61 -12.46 15.31
C ASN A 180 -8.81 -11.62 14.81
N GLY A 181 -8.50 -10.57 14.06
CA GLY A 181 -9.48 -9.65 13.50
C GLY A 181 -10.02 -8.59 14.46
N ILE A 182 -9.73 -8.68 15.76
CA ILE A 182 -10.23 -7.76 16.79
C ILE A 182 -9.24 -6.62 17.04
N PHE A 183 -9.71 -5.38 16.96
CA PHE A 183 -8.92 -4.17 17.19
C PHE A 183 -8.59 -4.04 18.68
N LYS A 184 -7.31 -4.12 19.04
CA LYS A 184 -6.84 -4.19 20.44
C LYS A 184 -6.20 -2.89 20.92
N SER A 185 -5.43 -2.23 20.07
CA SER A 185 -4.69 -1.03 20.45
C SER A 185 -4.37 -0.16 19.23
N MET A 186 -3.98 1.08 19.49
CA MET A 186 -3.69 2.11 18.49
C MET A 186 -2.29 2.67 18.67
N LEU A 187 -1.67 3.08 17.57
CA LEU A 187 -0.44 3.87 17.59
C LEU A 187 -0.76 5.29 18.06
N ASN A 188 0.00 5.81 19.01
CA ASN A 188 -0.18 7.14 19.59
C ASN A 188 1.17 7.81 19.89
N GLY A 189 1.20 9.15 19.82
CA GLY A 189 2.27 9.97 20.38
C GLY A 189 2.01 10.33 21.85
N CYS A 190 2.73 11.31 22.38
CA CYS A 190 2.58 11.75 23.78
C CYS A 190 1.27 12.48 24.08
N THR A 191 0.54 12.94 23.06
CA THR A 191 -0.75 13.60 23.29
C THR A 191 -1.81 12.56 23.65
N PRO A 192 -2.40 12.57 24.86
CA PRO A 192 -3.44 11.64 25.25
C PRO A 192 -4.70 11.80 24.38
N THR A 193 -5.33 10.69 24.06
CA THR A 193 -6.64 10.65 23.42
C THR A 193 -7.62 9.82 24.27
N LEU A 194 -8.92 9.90 23.97
CA LEU A 194 -9.95 9.19 24.74
C LEU A 194 -9.69 7.67 24.79
N TYR A 195 -9.23 7.08 23.69
CA TYR A 195 -9.03 5.63 23.55
C TYR A 195 -7.57 5.18 23.63
N ALA A 196 -6.63 6.13 23.62
CA ALA A 196 -5.19 5.89 23.78
C ALA A 196 -4.60 6.97 24.69
N PRO A 197 -4.77 6.84 26.05
CA PRO A 197 -4.33 7.86 26.99
C PRO A 197 -2.81 7.89 27.18
N GLN A 198 -2.10 6.85 26.74
CA GLN A 198 -0.64 6.75 26.87
C GLN A 198 0.04 6.78 25.51
N SER A 199 1.27 7.27 25.47
CA SER A 199 2.12 7.16 24.28
C SER A 199 2.50 5.71 24.02
N THR A 200 2.52 5.33 22.75
CA THR A 200 3.06 4.06 22.26
C THR A 200 4.46 4.22 21.66
N GLY A 201 5.05 5.42 21.76
CA GLY A 201 6.34 5.70 21.14
C GLY A 201 6.25 5.68 19.61
N SER A 202 5.17 6.24 19.03
CA SER A 202 4.92 6.15 17.60
C SER A 202 4.97 7.49 16.89
N SER A 203 5.57 8.52 17.49
CA SER A 203 5.83 9.80 16.84
C SER A 203 7.06 9.70 15.96
N ARG A 204 6.91 9.88 14.65
CA ARG A 204 7.97 9.73 13.66
C ARG A 204 8.29 11.06 12.98
N PHE A 205 9.57 11.36 12.80
CA PHE A 205 10.01 12.57 12.09
C PHE A 205 9.61 12.53 10.61
N LEU A 206 9.21 13.70 10.08
CA LEU A 206 8.88 13.87 8.67
C LEU A 206 10.15 14.11 7.84
N LEU A 207 10.28 13.47 6.68
CA LEU A 207 11.44 13.58 5.79
C LEU A 207 11.71 15.01 5.27
N SER A 208 10.66 15.83 5.11
CA SER A 208 10.78 17.19 4.58
C SER A 208 10.81 18.27 5.66
N SER A 209 10.81 17.90 6.93
CA SER A 209 10.71 18.86 8.02
C SER A 209 12.06 19.48 8.34
N ARG A 210 12.23 20.74 7.96
CA ARG A 210 13.37 21.56 8.42
C ARG A 210 13.28 21.93 9.91
N ASN A 211 12.13 21.78 10.54
CA ASN A 211 11.85 22.20 11.93
C ASN A 211 11.62 21.02 12.87
N GLY A 212 12.03 19.78 12.48
CA GLY A 212 11.85 18.59 13.31
C GLY A 212 10.38 18.23 13.56
N MET A 213 9.47 18.57 12.63
CA MET A 213 8.07 18.17 12.73
C MET A 213 7.93 16.66 12.68
N PHE A 214 6.96 16.13 13.38
CA PHE A 214 6.68 14.71 13.46
C PHE A 214 5.18 14.45 13.41
N SER A 215 4.82 13.20 13.16
CA SER A 215 3.43 12.72 13.14
C SER A 215 3.40 11.28 13.62
N THR A 216 2.26 10.84 14.14
CA THR A 216 2.05 9.43 14.48
C THR A 216 2.12 8.59 13.22
N ALA A 217 3.00 7.58 13.23
CA ALA A 217 3.18 6.65 12.12
C ALA A 217 3.73 5.30 12.61
N PRO A 218 3.49 4.22 11.85
CA PRO A 218 4.03 2.91 12.17
C PRO A 218 5.54 2.84 11.90
N GLY A 219 6.17 1.85 12.51
CA GLY A 219 7.43 1.30 12.07
C GLY A 219 7.21 0.33 10.90
N THR A 220 7.38 -0.96 11.17
CA THR A 220 7.04 -2.05 10.26
C THR A 220 5.71 -2.66 10.67
N ILE A 221 4.73 -2.60 9.81
CA ILE A 221 3.45 -3.30 10.00
C ILE A 221 3.58 -4.71 9.43
N HIS A 222 3.21 -5.70 10.23
CA HIS A 222 3.13 -7.10 9.82
C HIS A 222 1.67 -7.56 9.85
N ILE A 223 1.17 -7.98 8.70
CA ILE A 223 -0.15 -8.59 8.53
C ILE A 223 0.04 -10.11 8.60
N GLU A 224 -0.04 -10.65 9.78
CA GLU A 224 0.10 -12.09 10.02
C GLU A 224 -1.19 -12.83 9.65
N VAL A 225 -1.06 -14.01 9.04
CA VAL A 225 -2.19 -14.82 8.60
C VAL A 225 -2.12 -16.21 9.24
N GLU A 226 -3.13 -16.54 10.03
CA GLU A 226 -3.29 -17.89 10.54
C GLU A 226 -4.03 -18.78 9.51
N LYS A 227 -3.50 -19.98 9.26
CA LYS A 227 -4.10 -20.95 8.34
C LYS A 227 -4.33 -20.42 6.92
N GLY A 228 -3.33 -19.73 6.36
CA GLY A 228 -3.37 -19.21 5.00
C GLY A 228 -3.43 -20.30 3.93
N THR A 229 -3.96 -19.95 2.77
CA THR A 229 -4.03 -20.79 1.57
C THR A 229 -2.70 -20.75 0.82
N LYS A 230 -2.25 -21.90 0.30
CA LYS A 230 -1.04 -21.93 -0.54
C LYS A 230 -1.21 -21.06 -1.79
N PRO A 231 -0.19 -20.29 -2.21
CA PRO A 231 -0.29 -19.38 -3.36
C PRO A 231 -0.80 -20.03 -4.64
N GLU A 232 -0.38 -21.27 -4.91
CA GLU A 232 -0.75 -22.01 -6.14
C GLU A 232 -2.25 -22.32 -6.19
N LYS A 233 -2.93 -22.30 -5.03
CA LYS A 233 -4.36 -22.59 -4.91
C LYS A 233 -5.23 -21.33 -4.99
N MET A 234 -4.65 -20.13 -4.94
CA MET A 234 -5.42 -18.88 -4.87
C MET A 234 -6.23 -18.64 -6.15
N LYS A 235 -5.62 -18.87 -7.33
CA LYS A 235 -6.32 -18.73 -8.62
C LYS A 235 -7.44 -19.76 -8.79
N SER A 236 -7.23 -21.00 -8.37
CA SER A 236 -8.28 -22.02 -8.43
C SER A 236 -9.43 -21.73 -7.46
N ALA A 237 -9.14 -21.10 -6.31
CA ALA A 237 -10.15 -20.61 -5.38
C ALA A 237 -10.99 -19.48 -5.99
N LEU A 238 -10.37 -18.53 -6.71
CA LEU A 238 -11.06 -17.49 -7.46
C LEU A 238 -12.03 -18.08 -8.49
N ILE A 239 -11.57 -19.03 -9.32
CA ILE A 239 -12.39 -19.67 -10.35
C ILE A 239 -13.55 -20.43 -9.71
N LYS A 240 -13.32 -21.12 -8.60
CA LYS A 240 -14.36 -21.81 -7.84
C LYS A 240 -15.42 -20.84 -7.34
N ALA A 241 -15.02 -19.73 -6.69
CA ALA A 241 -15.94 -18.71 -6.20
C ALA A 241 -16.79 -18.10 -7.34
N ALA A 242 -16.15 -17.80 -8.49
CA ALA A 242 -16.86 -17.28 -9.65
C ALA A 242 -17.92 -18.29 -10.20
N LYS A 243 -17.60 -19.60 -10.22
CA LYS A 243 -18.55 -20.63 -10.61
C LYS A 243 -19.72 -20.75 -9.65
N GLU A 244 -19.47 -20.64 -8.34
CA GLU A 244 -20.49 -20.71 -7.30
C GLU A 244 -21.47 -19.51 -7.39
N GLU A 245 -20.99 -18.34 -7.86
CA GLU A 245 -21.81 -17.16 -8.14
C GLU A 245 -22.43 -17.15 -9.55
N GLY A 246 -22.23 -18.19 -10.35
CA GLY A 246 -22.76 -18.29 -11.71
C GLY A 246 -22.11 -17.34 -12.72
N LEU A 247 -20.93 -16.79 -12.40
CA LEU A 247 -20.19 -15.88 -13.27
C LEU A 247 -19.47 -16.63 -14.38
N LYS A 248 -19.28 -15.97 -15.53
CA LYS A 248 -18.56 -16.54 -16.69
C LYS A 248 -17.05 -16.32 -16.61
N TYR A 249 -16.60 -15.37 -15.81
CA TYR A 249 -15.21 -14.98 -15.60
C TYR A 249 -15.06 -14.28 -14.25
N ALA A 250 -13.82 -14.09 -13.82
CA ALA A 250 -13.46 -13.28 -12.66
C ALA A 250 -12.28 -12.38 -12.98
N TYR A 251 -11.80 -11.63 -11.98
CA TYR A 251 -10.64 -10.75 -12.16
C TYR A 251 -9.52 -11.03 -11.15
N ILE A 252 -8.28 -10.89 -11.64
CA ILE A 252 -7.07 -10.76 -10.83
C ILE A 252 -6.58 -9.32 -10.98
N VAL A 253 -6.28 -8.64 -9.87
CA VAL A 253 -5.70 -7.30 -9.85
C VAL A 253 -4.32 -7.38 -9.21
N ARG A 254 -3.27 -7.04 -9.97
CA ARG A 254 -1.88 -7.07 -9.50
C ARG A 254 -1.33 -5.71 -9.10
N SER A 255 -1.94 -4.63 -9.59
CA SER A 255 -1.58 -3.26 -9.24
C SER A 255 -2.78 -2.34 -9.35
N LEU A 256 -2.89 -1.39 -8.43
CA LEU A 256 -3.87 -0.31 -8.42
C LEU A 256 -3.12 1.01 -8.65
N ALA A 257 -3.02 1.45 -9.91
CA ALA A 257 -2.26 2.61 -10.35
C ALA A 257 -3.05 3.49 -11.33
N GLY A 258 -4.34 3.68 -11.08
CA GLY A 258 -5.22 4.44 -11.96
C GLY A 258 -5.25 3.85 -13.38
N LYS A 259 -4.93 4.65 -14.42
CA LYS A 259 -4.90 4.20 -15.82
C LYS A 259 -3.89 3.07 -16.06
N ALA A 260 -2.84 2.97 -15.24
CA ALA A 260 -1.81 1.93 -15.32
C ALA A 260 -2.09 0.70 -14.44
N SER A 261 -3.29 0.58 -13.89
CA SER A 261 -3.69 -0.59 -13.10
C SER A 261 -3.54 -1.88 -13.90
N ARG A 262 -2.96 -2.90 -13.28
CA ARG A 262 -2.76 -4.22 -13.91
C ARG A 262 -3.91 -5.14 -13.50
N ILE A 263 -4.90 -5.20 -14.38
CA ILE A 263 -6.14 -5.97 -14.20
C ILE A 263 -6.16 -7.08 -15.26
N TYR A 264 -6.50 -8.28 -14.85
CA TYR A 264 -6.58 -9.46 -15.72
C TYR A 264 -7.94 -10.11 -15.56
N ARG A 265 -8.68 -10.22 -16.67
CA ARG A 265 -9.85 -11.10 -16.76
C ARG A 265 -9.38 -12.55 -16.77
N VAL A 266 -10.01 -13.39 -15.98
CA VAL A 266 -9.72 -14.81 -15.85
C VAL A 266 -10.96 -15.59 -16.24
N ASP A 267 -10.91 -16.29 -17.35
CA ASP A 267 -11.99 -17.17 -17.77
C ASP A 267 -12.04 -18.45 -16.89
N LEU A 268 -13.17 -19.17 -16.90
CA LEU A 268 -13.35 -20.33 -16.01
C LEU A 268 -12.45 -21.54 -16.34
N ASP A 269 -11.76 -21.51 -17.47
CA ASP A 269 -10.70 -22.46 -17.86
C ASP A 269 -9.32 -22.05 -17.32
N GLY A 270 -9.22 -20.85 -16.73
CA GLY A 270 -8.00 -20.31 -16.16
C GLY A 270 -7.17 -19.44 -17.11
N LYS A 271 -7.65 -19.15 -18.33
CA LYS A 271 -6.98 -18.22 -19.24
C LYS A 271 -7.02 -16.80 -18.70
N GLU A 272 -5.87 -16.13 -18.66
CA GLU A 272 -5.75 -14.73 -18.26
C GLU A 272 -5.64 -13.83 -19.48
N THR A 273 -6.41 -12.76 -19.51
CA THR A 273 -6.33 -11.68 -20.51
C THR A 273 -6.18 -10.36 -19.81
N GLN A 274 -5.08 -9.63 -20.07
CA GLN A 274 -4.91 -8.30 -19.52
C GLN A 274 -5.95 -7.35 -20.10
N VAL A 275 -6.56 -6.51 -19.26
CA VAL A 275 -7.56 -5.50 -19.63
C VAL A 275 -7.13 -4.13 -19.11
N ARG A 276 -7.68 -3.07 -19.68
CA ARG A 276 -7.36 -1.69 -19.29
C ARG A 276 -8.59 -0.89 -18.91
N PHE A 277 -8.37 0.23 -18.22
CA PHE A 277 -9.38 1.23 -17.85
C PHE A 277 -10.52 0.65 -17.01
N GLY A 278 -10.14 -0.11 -15.97
CA GLY A 278 -11.07 -0.57 -14.96
C GLY A 278 -10.90 0.21 -13.66
N ASP A 279 -12.00 0.73 -13.14
CA ASP A 279 -12.07 1.28 -11.78
C ASP A 279 -12.53 0.19 -10.82
N VAL A 280 -11.67 -0.14 -9.86
CA VAL A 280 -11.93 -1.16 -8.84
C VAL A 280 -12.46 -0.47 -7.60
N SER A 281 -13.69 -0.80 -7.21
CA SER A 281 -14.37 -0.28 -6.01
C SER A 281 -14.77 -1.40 -5.04
N GLY A 282 -15.25 -1.04 -3.85
CA GLY A 282 -15.59 -2.03 -2.82
C GLY A 282 -14.41 -2.48 -1.95
N LEU A 283 -13.18 -1.99 -2.18
CA LEU A 283 -12.00 -2.35 -1.37
C LEU A 283 -12.00 -1.60 -0.02
N THR A 284 -12.96 -1.94 0.83
CA THR A 284 -13.19 -1.29 2.13
C THR A 284 -12.95 -2.25 3.29
N LEU A 285 -12.88 -1.71 4.53
CA LEU A 285 -12.81 -2.53 5.73
C LEU A 285 -13.98 -3.53 5.87
N ILE A 286 -15.13 -3.22 5.28
CA ILE A 286 -16.30 -4.13 5.34
C ILE A 286 -15.97 -5.43 4.61
N ASN A 287 -15.42 -5.32 3.39
CA ASN A 287 -15.04 -6.48 2.57
C ASN A 287 -13.84 -7.23 3.18
N LEU A 288 -12.92 -6.51 3.83
CA LEU A 288 -11.77 -7.13 4.51
C LEU A 288 -12.14 -7.88 5.81
N LYS A 289 -13.34 -7.68 6.36
CA LYS A 289 -13.82 -8.45 7.52
C LYS A 289 -14.12 -9.90 7.20
N ARG A 290 -14.31 -10.23 5.93
CA ARG A 290 -14.66 -11.56 5.47
C ARG A 290 -14.00 -11.81 4.11
N MET A 291 -12.77 -12.28 4.14
CA MET A 291 -12.04 -12.66 2.93
C MET A 291 -12.29 -14.15 2.64
N LEU A 292 -12.50 -14.52 1.39
CA LEU A 292 -12.69 -15.93 1.01
C LEU A 292 -11.40 -16.73 1.26
N ASN A 293 -10.29 -16.23 0.74
CA ASN A 293 -8.96 -16.85 0.92
C ASN A 293 -7.90 -15.78 1.16
N ILE A 294 -6.89 -16.14 1.93
CA ILE A 294 -5.72 -15.31 2.21
C ILE A 294 -4.48 -16.17 1.98
N SER A 295 -3.50 -15.68 1.23
CA SER A 295 -2.26 -16.41 0.96
C SER A 295 -1.45 -16.65 2.23
N SER A 296 -0.84 -17.85 2.32
CA SER A 296 0.15 -18.16 3.37
C SER A 296 1.56 -17.64 3.07
N LYS A 297 1.81 -17.19 1.82
CA LYS A 297 3.08 -16.57 1.43
C LYS A 297 3.02 -15.09 1.76
N GLU A 298 4.11 -14.57 2.32
CA GLU A 298 4.27 -13.16 2.63
C GLU A 298 5.16 -12.46 1.61
N ASN A 299 4.85 -11.21 1.36
CA ASN A 299 5.66 -10.26 0.62
C ASN A 299 6.06 -9.09 1.54
N VAL A 300 7.12 -8.39 1.18
CA VAL A 300 7.62 -7.21 1.88
C VAL A 300 7.59 -6.00 0.94
N SER A 301 7.16 -4.86 1.45
CA SER A 301 7.17 -3.59 0.73
C SER A 301 7.66 -2.46 1.62
N ASN A 302 8.68 -1.73 1.17
CA ASN A 302 9.07 -0.46 1.73
C ASN A 302 8.27 0.66 1.07
N TYR A 303 7.84 1.65 1.84
CA TYR A 303 7.08 2.77 1.32
C TYR A 303 7.29 4.04 2.15
N ILE A 304 6.98 5.17 1.55
CA ILE A 304 6.97 6.46 2.23
C ILE A 304 5.50 6.86 2.42
N LEU A 305 5.00 6.67 3.63
CA LEU A 305 3.61 6.97 3.97
C LEU A 305 3.37 8.48 3.83
N ASN A 306 2.33 8.84 3.06
CA ASN A 306 1.97 10.22 2.73
C ASN A 306 3.14 11.05 2.18
N GLY A 307 4.15 10.42 1.57
CA GLY A 307 5.33 11.07 1.01
C GLY A 307 6.32 11.62 2.05
N GLN A 308 6.15 11.29 3.34
CA GLN A 308 6.89 11.93 4.43
C GLN A 308 7.46 10.97 5.48
N LEU A 309 6.91 9.78 5.62
CA LEU A 309 7.19 8.90 6.75
C LEU A 309 7.68 7.54 6.26
N LEU A 310 8.91 7.20 6.61
CA LEU A 310 9.52 5.91 6.28
C LEU A 310 8.80 4.79 7.04
N SER A 311 8.33 3.79 6.32
CA SER A 311 7.60 2.66 6.89
C SER A 311 7.78 1.41 6.02
N SER A 312 7.48 0.25 6.58
CA SER A 312 7.50 -1.03 5.87
C SER A 312 6.23 -1.82 6.14
N LEU A 313 5.87 -2.69 5.21
CA LEU A 313 4.73 -3.58 5.32
C LEU A 313 5.16 -5.00 4.96
N ILE A 314 4.88 -5.94 5.85
CA ILE A 314 4.91 -7.37 5.61
C ILE A 314 3.45 -7.81 5.48
N TYR A 315 3.10 -8.47 4.36
CA TYR A 315 1.70 -8.71 4.03
C TYR A 315 1.54 -10.02 3.24
N PRO A 316 0.35 -10.65 3.29
CA PRO A 316 0.08 -11.83 2.47
C PRO A 316 0.19 -11.49 0.97
N SER A 317 0.86 -12.34 0.19
CA SER A 317 1.10 -12.09 -1.25
C SER A 317 -0.17 -11.93 -2.07
N SER A 318 -1.30 -12.45 -1.58
CA SER A 318 -2.61 -12.25 -2.21
C SER A 318 -3.77 -12.47 -1.24
N ILE A 319 -4.89 -11.85 -1.55
CA ILE A 319 -6.19 -12.01 -0.87
C ILE A 319 -7.31 -12.16 -1.89
N LEU A 320 -8.24 -13.07 -1.65
CA LEU A 320 -9.46 -13.24 -2.41
C LEU A 320 -10.64 -12.62 -1.66
N VAL A 321 -11.26 -11.64 -2.26
CA VAL A 321 -12.33 -10.83 -1.65
C VAL A 321 -13.58 -10.93 -2.52
N GLU A 322 -14.75 -11.04 -1.88
CA GLU A 322 -16.06 -11.05 -2.54
C GLU A 322 -16.66 -9.63 -2.65
N ASN A 323 -17.67 -9.49 -3.50
CA ASN A 323 -18.42 -8.24 -3.66
C ASN A 323 -17.55 -7.04 -4.05
N ILE A 324 -16.62 -7.27 -4.96
CA ILE A 324 -15.79 -6.20 -5.56
C ILE A 324 -16.41 -5.82 -6.89
N GLU A 325 -16.53 -4.52 -7.11
CA GLU A 325 -17.04 -3.98 -8.36
C GLU A 325 -15.90 -3.50 -9.24
N ILE A 326 -15.99 -3.81 -10.54
CA ILE A 326 -15.09 -3.28 -11.55
C ILE A 326 -15.92 -2.63 -12.64
N ASN A 327 -15.76 -1.31 -12.76
CA ASN A 327 -16.47 -0.49 -13.73
C ASN A 327 -15.52 -0.02 -14.84
N LYS A 328 -16.09 0.35 -15.97
CA LYS A 328 -15.36 1.12 -16.99
C LYS A 328 -14.92 2.44 -16.38
N SER A 329 -13.64 2.74 -16.49
CA SER A 329 -13.06 4.01 -16.06
C SER A 329 -13.40 5.14 -17.06
N ASP A 330 -13.84 6.29 -16.57
CA ASP A 330 -13.99 7.51 -17.35
C ASP A 330 -12.61 8.13 -17.63
N VAL A 331 -11.97 7.70 -18.69
CA VAL A 331 -10.66 8.22 -19.10
C VAL A 331 -10.81 9.37 -20.08
N LYS A 332 -10.23 10.51 -19.75
CA LYS A 332 -10.12 11.63 -20.70
C LYS A 332 -9.15 11.27 -21.81
N LYS A 333 -9.56 11.51 -23.05
CA LYS A 333 -8.67 11.46 -24.21
C LYS A 333 -7.80 12.71 -24.19
N ASP A 334 -6.49 12.50 -24.26
CA ASP A 334 -5.56 13.59 -24.48
C ASP A 334 -5.65 13.92 -25.97
N LYS A 335 -6.16 15.11 -26.32
CA LYS A 335 -6.09 15.58 -27.70
C LYS A 335 -4.63 15.78 -28.04
N GLU A 336 -4.13 15.10 -29.09
CA GLU A 336 -2.85 15.46 -29.66
C GLU A 336 -2.89 16.96 -29.97
N GLN A 337 -1.96 17.72 -29.38
CA GLN A 337 -1.68 19.06 -29.86
C GLN A 337 -1.00 18.88 -31.23
N VAL A 338 -1.78 18.92 -32.28
CA VAL A 338 -1.24 19.10 -33.64
C VAL A 338 -0.68 20.52 -33.67
N LEU A 339 0.59 20.64 -33.32
CA LEU A 339 1.35 21.86 -33.59
C LEU A 339 1.49 21.93 -35.12
N THR A 340 0.60 22.65 -35.76
CA THR A 340 0.80 23.08 -37.13
C THR A 340 2.07 23.90 -37.20
N PHE A 341 3.06 23.36 -37.90
CA PHE A 341 4.34 24.05 -38.11
C PHE A 341 4.04 25.40 -38.74
N PRO A 342 4.42 26.56 -38.18
CA PRO A 342 4.07 27.87 -38.68
C PRO A 342 4.77 28.25 -40.02
N LEU A 343 5.52 27.31 -40.62
CA LEU A 343 6.32 27.52 -41.84
C LEU A 343 5.77 26.78 -43.09
N GLN A 344 4.60 26.16 -43.02
CA GLN A 344 3.90 25.79 -44.26
C GLN A 344 3.03 26.97 -44.74
N ARG A 345 3.64 27.87 -45.43
CA ARG A 345 2.99 28.80 -46.38
C ARG A 345 3.02 28.24 -47.78
#